data_ee4582318b9cd23a229b0eba573bddde
#
_entry.id   ee4582318b9cd23a229b0eba573bddde
#
_cell.length_a   1.000
_cell.length_b   1.000
_cell.length_c   1.000
_cell.angle_alpha   90.00
_cell.angle_beta   90.00
_cell.angle_gamma   90.00
#
_symmetry.space_group_name_H-M   'P 1'
#
loop_
_entity.id
_entity.type
_entity.pdbx_description
1 polymer ?
#
loop_
_entity_poly.entity_id
_entity_poly.type
_entity_poly.pdbx_seq_one_letter_code
_entity_poly.pdbx_strand_id
1 'polypeptide(L)'
;PRSTLFPYTTLFRSAADGPMPQTREHILLSRQVGVPYIVVYMNKADQVDDEELLDLVEMEIRELLNEYGFPGDDTPIIRGSSLKVLESTSTDINAPEYKCILDLMKAVDEFIPTPERKSDQPFLMPVEDVFTITGRGTVATGRVERGQINVNEEVEIVGMTEESRKVVVTGLEMFRKILDFAEAGDNVGVLLRGVQRTEIERGQILAKPGSIKPHTKFRGQVYILTKEEGGRHTPFFNNYRPQFYFRTTDVTD
;
A
#
# COMPACT_ATOMS: atom_id res chain seq x y z
N PRO A 1 2.93 -7.35 -8.49
CA PRO A 1 2.71 -5.96 -8.20
C PRO A 1 1.90 -5.90 -6.95
N ARG A 2 2.60 -5.76 -5.84
CA ARG A 2 1.95 -5.80 -4.54
C ARG A 2 1.95 -4.39 -4.05
N SER A 3 0.76 -3.85 -4.03
CA SER A 3 0.49 -2.55 -3.47
C SER A 3 1.07 -2.51 -2.06
N THR A 4 2.03 -1.67 -1.85
CA THR A 4 2.21 -1.05 -0.55
C THR A 4 0.83 -0.54 -0.16
N LEU A 5 0.22 -1.18 0.84
CA LEU A 5 -1.04 -0.71 1.37
C LEU A 5 -0.76 0.66 1.97
N PHE A 6 -1.19 1.69 1.25
CA PHE A 6 -1.20 3.04 1.78
C PHE A 6 -2.08 3.03 3.04
N PRO A 7 -1.84 3.91 4.00
CA PRO A 7 -2.69 4.04 5.19
C PRO A 7 -4.15 4.38 4.85
N TYR A 8 -4.43 4.63 3.57
CA TYR A 8 -5.75 4.93 3.02
C TYR A 8 -5.92 4.19 1.71
N THR A 9 -7.13 3.77 1.38
CA THR A 9 -7.37 3.03 0.15
C THR A 9 -8.67 3.46 -0.53
N THR A 10 -8.64 3.39 -1.88
CA THR A 10 -9.84 3.45 -2.70
C THR A 10 -10.18 2.03 -3.14
N LEU A 11 -11.37 1.59 -2.80
CA LEU A 11 -11.90 0.29 -3.20
C LEU A 11 -12.61 0.44 -4.56
N PHE A 12 -12.00 -0.12 -5.61
CA PHE A 12 -12.62 -0.18 -6.93
C PHE A 12 -13.44 -1.45 -7.08
N ARG A 13 -14.73 -1.32 -7.45
CA ARG A 13 -15.65 -2.44 -7.64
C ARG A 13 -16.49 -2.28 -8.90
N SER A 14 -16.86 -3.40 -9.51
CA SER A 14 -17.81 -3.42 -10.62
C SER A 14 -19.23 -3.26 -10.07
N ALA A 15 -19.97 -2.30 -10.60
CA ALA A 15 -21.36 -2.10 -10.25
C ALA A 15 -22.27 -3.25 -10.71
N ALA A 16 -21.91 -3.90 -11.81
CA ALA A 16 -22.67 -5.02 -12.38
C ALA A 16 -22.55 -6.32 -11.58
N ASP A 17 -21.41 -6.53 -10.87
CA ASP A 17 -21.13 -7.80 -10.19
C ASP A 17 -21.47 -7.77 -8.68
N GLY A 18 -21.71 -6.57 -8.12
CA GLY A 18 -21.95 -6.37 -6.69
C GLY A 18 -20.73 -6.73 -5.81
N PRO A 19 -20.92 -6.86 -4.49
CA PRO A 19 -19.87 -7.24 -3.56
C PRO A 19 -19.59 -8.75 -3.65
N MET A 20 -18.50 -9.11 -4.35
CA MET A 20 -18.02 -10.48 -4.47
C MET A 20 -17.23 -10.93 -3.21
N PRO A 21 -16.97 -12.24 -3.02
CA PRO A 21 -16.12 -12.74 -1.92
C PRO A 21 -14.79 -12.00 -1.80
N GLN A 22 -14.14 -11.68 -2.90
CA GLN A 22 -12.91 -10.87 -2.93
C GLN A 22 -13.09 -9.45 -2.36
N THR A 23 -14.30 -8.89 -2.44
CA THR A 23 -14.60 -7.58 -1.83
C THR A 23 -14.49 -7.68 -0.30
N ARG A 24 -15.07 -8.74 0.27
CA ARG A 24 -14.99 -9.04 1.71
C ARG A 24 -13.53 -9.21 2.16
N GLU A 25 -12.76 -10.02 1.44
CA GLU A 25 -11.33 -10.22 1.73
C GLU A 25 -10.54 -8.90 1.71
N HIS A 26 -10.76 -8.04 0.73
CA HIS A 26 -10.04 -6.77 0.62
C HIS A 26 -10.41 -5.79 1.75
N ILE A 27 -11.68 -5.70 2.14
CA ILE A 27 -12.12 -4.85 3.26
C ILE A 27 -11.54 -5.38 4.57
N LEU A 28 -11.64 -6.70 4.79
CA LEU A 28 -11.08 -7.35 5.97
C LEU A 28 -9.56 -7.13 6.08
N LEU A 29 -8.82 -7.37 4.99
CA LEU A 29 -7.37 -7.13 4.96
C LEU A 29 -7.03 -5.65 5.21
N SER A 30 -7.80 -4.72 4.64
CA SER A 30 -7.62 -3.30 4.92
C SER A 30 -7.78 -2.99 6.41
N ARG A 31 -8.76 -3.60 7.06
CA ARG A 31 -8.96 -3.46 8.51
C ARG A 31 -7.80 -4.05 9.32
N GLN A 32 -7.34 -5.25 8.95
CA GLN A 32 -6.25 -5.93 9.66
C GLN A 32 -4.91 -5.19 9.55
N VAL A 33 -4.62 -4.58 8.42
CA VAL A 33 -3.40 -3.76 8.26
C VAL A 33 -3.55 -2.34 8.82
N GLY A 34 -4.72 -2.02 9.40
CA GLY A 34 -4.93 -0.75 10.09
C GLY A 34 -5.23 0.42 9.17
N VAL A 35 -5.82 0.20 7.98
CA VAL A 35 -6.32 1.28 7.12
C VAL A 35 -7.49 1.96 7.85
N PRO A 36 -7.42 3.28 8.16
CA PRO A 36 -8.46 3.94 8.93
C PRO A 36 -9.63 4.44 8.08
N TYR A 37 -9.41 4.75 6.81
CA TYR A 37 -10.42 5.33 5.90
C TYR A 37 -10.45 4.61 4.56
N ILE A 38 -11.65 4.40 4.03
CA ILE A 38 -11.90 3.82 2.71
C ILE A 38 -12.83 4.77 1.94
N VAL A 39 -12.53 5.00 0.67
CA VAL A 39 -13.44 5.61 -0.31
C VAL A 39 -13.76 4.55 -1.35
N VAL A 40 -15.02 4.43 -1.77
CA VAL A 40 -15.45 3.42 -2.71
C VAL A 40 -15.73 4.04 -4.08
N TYR A 41 -15.23 3.39 -5.14
CA TYR A 41 -15.59 3.71 -6.51
C TYR A 41 -16.29 2.52 -7.17
N MET A 42 -17.60 2.68 -7.44
CA MET A 42 -18.42 1.71 -8.17
C MET A 42 -18.20 1.91 -9.66
N ASN A 43 -17.28 1.16 -10.23
CA ASN A 43 -16.92 1.23 -11.65
C ASN A 43 -17.92 0.46 -12.53
N LYS A 44 -17.92 0.74 -13.83
CA LYS A 44 -18.80 0.13 -14.82
C LYS A 44 -20.29 0.38 -14.57
N ALA A 45 -20.63 1.50 -13.96
CA ALA A 45 -22.03 1.87 -13.75
C ALA A 45 -22.80 2.03 -15.06
N ASP A 46 -22.10 2.24 -16.17
CA ASP A 46 -22.65 2.28 -17.53
C ASP A 46 -23.17 0.95 -18.07
N GLN A 47 -22.85 -0.17 -17.40
CA GLN A 47 -23.33 -1.52 -17.76
C GLN A 47 -24.62 -1.91 -17.03
N VAL A 48 -25.12 -1.05 -16.15
CA VAL A 48 -26.32 -1.27 -15.35
C VAL A 48 -27.33 -0.19 -15.71
N ASP A 49 -28.40 -0.58 -16.39
CA ASP A 49 -29.45 0.35 -16.84
C ASP A 49 -30.49 0.64 -15.74
N ASP A 50 -30.46 -0.14 -14.65
CA ASP A 50 -31.40 -0.04 -13.54
C ASP A 50 -30.75 0.67 -12.34
N GLU A 51 -31.24 1.88 -12.01
CA GLU A 51 -30.77 2.64 -10.87
C GLU A 51 -31.09 1.97 -9.53
N GLU A 52 -32.21 1.21 -9.43
CA GLU A 52 -32.56 0.50 -8.20
C GLU A 52 -31.53 -0.61 -7.89
N LEU A 53 -30.98 -1.23 -8.93
CA LEU A 53 -29.90 -2.22 -8.77
C LEU A 53 -28.60 -1.56 -8.28
N LEU A 54 -28.26 -0.37 -8.79
CA LEU A 54 -27.11 0.38 -8.30
C LEU A 54 -27.27 0.79 -6.82
N ASP A 55 -28.48 1.18 -6.43
CA ASP A 55 -28.78 1.51 -5.04
C ASP A 55 -28.67 0.29 -4.12
N LEU A 56 -29.13 -0.88 -4.58
CA LEU A 56 -29.00 -2.13 -3.85
C LEU A 56 -27.54 -2.51 -3.62
N VAL A 57 -26.72 -2.47 -4.68
CA VAL A 57 -25.29 -2.77 -4.60
C VAL A 57 -24.57 -1.79 -3.65
N GLU A 58 -24.93 -0.52 -3.69
CA GLU A 58 -24.38 0.47 -2.77
C GLU A 58 -24.74 0.15 -1.32
N MET A 59 -26.00 -0.22 -1.05
CA MET A 59 -26.46 -0.61 0.28
C MET A 59 -25.71 -1.84 0.80
N GLU A 60 -25.52 -2.87 -0.03
CA GLU A 60 -24.75 -4.07 0.32
C GLU A 60 -23.28 -3.74 0.65
N ILE A 61 -22.67 -2.79 -0.08
CA ILE A 61 -21.29 -2.35 0.21
C ILE A 61 -21.25 -1.61 1.56
N ARG A 62 -22.24 -0.75 1.87
CA ARG A 62 -22.33 -0.05 3.15
C ARG A 62 -22.49 -1.01 4.33
N GLU A 63 -23.38 -2.00 4.19
CA GLU A 63 -23.55 -3.05 5.20
C GLU A 63 -22.24 -3.82 5.42
N LEU A 64 -21.57 -4.19 4.35
CA LEU A 64 -20.29 -4.89 4.42
C LEU A 64 -19.19 -4.06 5.11
N LEU A 65 -19.11 -2.77 4.82
CA LEU A 65 -18.17 -1.87 5.49
C LEU A 65 -18.46 -1.77 6.99
N ASN A 66 -19.75 -1.66 7.37
CA ASN A 66 -20.18 -1.64 8.76
C ASN A 66 -19.84 -2.96 9.49
N GLU A 67 -20.04 -4.12 8.83
CA GLU A 67 -19.70 -5.44 9.36
C GLU A 67 -18.21 -5.53 9.75
N TYR A 68 -17.33 -4.96 8.93
CA TYR A 68 -15.87 -4.96 9.20
C TYR A 68 -15.38 -3.74 9.98
N GLY A 69 -16.29 -2.93 10.55
CA GLY A 69 -15.99 -1.83 11.46
C GLY A 69 -15.48 -0.56 10.79
N PHE A 70 -15.79 -0.36 9.51
CA PHE A 70 -15.68 0.94 8.85
C PHE A 70 -17.00 1.70 8.95
N PRO A 71 -17.01 3.04 8.92
CA PRO A 71 -18.24 3.83 8.95
C PRO A 71 -18.96 3.77 7.59
N GLY A 72 -19.64 2.65 7.29
CA GLY A 72 -20.25 2.38 6.00
C GLY A 72 -21.25 3.45 5.56
N ASP A 73 -22.03 3.99 6.51
CA ASP A 73 -23.04 5.02 6.22
C ASP A 73 -22.41 6.36 5.82
N ASP A 74 -21.25 6.70 6.41
CA ASP A 74 -20.54 7.96 6.15
C ASP A 74 -19.51 7.81 5.02
N THR A 75 -19.19 6.58 4.61
CA THR A 75 -18.18 6.32 3.58
C THR A 75 -18.64 6.84 2.22
N PRO A 76 -17.86 7.71 1.55
CA PRO A 76 -18.18 8.16 0.20
C PRO A 76 -18.16 7.00 -0.80
N ILE A 77 -19.26 6.83 -1.54
CA ILE A 77 -19.39 5.87 -2.64
C ILE A 77 -19.67 6.64 -3.92
N ILE A 78 -18.76 6.56 -4.87
CA ILE A 78 -18.86 7.28 -6.15
C ILE A 78 -19.16 6.27 -7.26
N ARG A 79 -20.20 6.54 -8.06
CA ARG A 79 -20.60 5.73 -9.21
C ARG A 79 -20.02 6.29 -10.48
N GLY A 80 -19.50 5.46 -11.38
CA GLY A 80 -18.95 5.94 -12.63
C GLY A 80 -18.48 4.84 -13.58
N SER A 81 -18.00 5.28 -14.74
CA SER A 81 -17.39 4.41 -15.75
C SER A 81 -16.01 4.94 -16.13
N SER A 82 -14.96 4.29 -15.64
CA SER A 82 -13.59 4.64 -15.99
C SER A 82 -13.31 4.47 -17.49
N LEU A 83 -14.03 3.55 -18.16
CA LEU A 83 -13.89 3.34 -19.60
C LEU A 83 -14.39 4.56 -20.39
N LYS A 84 -15.57 5.09 -20.07
CA LYS A 84 -16.11 6.29 -20.72
C LYS A 84 -15.19 7.50 -20.54
N VAL A 85 -14.57 7.61 -19.37
CA VAL A 85 -13.57 8.65 -19.09
C VAL A 85 -12.34 8.48 -19.98
N LEU A 86 -11.83 7.25 -20.09
CA LEU A 86 -10.61 6.95 -20.87
C LEU A 86 -10.83 7.14 -22.39
N GLU A 87 -12.02 6.83 -22.88
CA GLU A 87 -12.38 6.94 -24.31
C GLU A 87 -12.85 8.36 -24.69
N SER A 88 -13.06 9.23 -23.72
CA SER A 88 -13.45 10.62 -24.00
C SER A 88 -12.35 11.36 -24.75
N THR A 89 -12.74 12.08 -25.78
CA THR A 89 -11.88 12.98 -26.55
C THR A 89 -12.05 14.45 -26.13
N SER A 90 -12.87 14.71 -25.11
CA SER A 90 -13.07 16.08 -24.61
C SER A 90 -11.80 16.64 -24.01
N THR A 91 -11.53 17.90 -24.28
CA THR A 91 -10.45 18.67 -23.65
C THR A 91 -10.95 19.53 -22.48
N ASP A 92 -12.28 19.57 -22.28
CA ASP A 92 -12.87 20.27 -21.15
C ASP A 92 -12.90 19.34 -19.92
N ILE A 93 -12.15 19.69 -18.89
CA ILE A 93 -12.12 18.92 -17.63
C ILE A 93 -13.46 18.88 -16.92
N ASN A 94 -14.37 19.83 -17.20
CA ASN A 94 -15.70 19.87 -16.61
C ASN A 94 -16.75 19.11 -17.44
N ALA A 95 -16.34 18.41 -18.49
CA ALA A 95 -17.24 17.60 -19.28
C ALA A 95 -17.92 16.53 -18.39
N PRO A 96 -19.21 16.20 -18.65
CA PRO A 96 -19.99 15.30 -17.79
C PRO A 96 -19.35 13.94 -17.58
N GLU A 97 -18.63 13.41 -18.56
CA GLU A 97 -17.95 12.12 -18.47
C GLU A 97 -16.82 12.09 -17.43
N TYR A 98 -16.17 13.24 -17.14
CA TYR A 98 -15.12 13.35 -16.14
C TYR A 98 -15.63 13.55 -14.71
N LYS A 99 -16.92 13.87 -14.56
CA LYS A 99 -17.53 14.20 -13.27
C LYS A 99 -17.26 13.13 -12.21
N CYS A 100 -17.41 11.85 -12.54
CA CYS A 100 -17.21 10.76 -11.57
C CYS A 100 -15.77 10.69 -11.04
N ILE A 101 -14.77 11.04 -11.84
CA ILE A 101 -13.38 11.09 -11.39
C ILE A 101 -13.12 12.34 -10.56
N LEU A 102 -13.68 13.47 -10.93
CA LEU A 102 -13.57 14.70 -10.12
C LEU A 102 -14.25 14.53 -8.77
N ASP A 103 -15.42 13.90 -8.73
CA ASP A 103 -16.14 13.59 -7.49
C ASP A 103 -15.34 12.60 -6.62
N LEU A 104 -14.69 11.59 -7.23
CA LEU A 104 -13.80 10.68 -6.52
C LEU A 104 -12.59 11.41 -5.90
N MET A 105 -11.92 12.26 -6.67
CA MET A 105 -10.79 13.04 -6.17
C MET A 105 -11.20 13.97 -5.04
N LYS A 106 -12.35 14.64 -5.20
CA LYS A 106 -12.91 15.48 -4.16
C LYS A 106 -13.25 14.68 -2.89
N ALA A 107 -13.86 13.51 -3.02
CA ALA A 107 -14.16 12.65 -1.88
C ALA A 107 -12.89 12.19 -1.16
N VAL A 108 -11.82 11.87 -1.89
CA VAL A 108 -10.51 11.54 -1.30
C VAL A 108 -9.95 12.73 -0.51
N ASP A 109 -9.97 13.93 -1.09
CA ASP A 109 -9.41 15.12 -0.46
C ASP A 109 -10.19 15.59 0.78
N GLU A 110 -11.53 15.42 0.77
CA GLU A 110 -12.39 15.88 1.86
C GLU A 110 -12.57 14.82 2.97
N PHE A 111 -12.65 13.55 2.63
CA PHE A 111 -12.96 12.48 3.58
C PHE A 111 -11.71 11.88 4.24
N ILE A 112 -10.59 11.81 3.50
CA ILE A 112 -9.35 11.23 4.02
C ILE A 112 -8.49 12.35 4.62
N PRO A 113 -8.25 12.37 5.95
CA PRO A 113 -7.38 13.37 6.55
C PRO A 113 -5.93 13.18 6.08
N THR A 114 -5.20 14.30 5.98
CA THR A 114 -3.77 14.24 5.69
C THR A 114 -3.04 13.43 6.77
N PRO A 115 -2.29 12.38 6.40
CA PRO A 115 -1.61 11.54 7.38
C PRO A 115 -0.51 12.29 8.11
N GLU A 116 -0.41 12.04 9.41
CA GLU A 116 0.74 12.52 10.18
C GLU A 116 2.00 11.80 9.72
N ARG A 117 3.00 12.57 9.28
CA ARG A 117 4.31 12.04 8.93
C ARG A 117 5.14 11.85 10.18
N LYS A 118 5.64 10.65 10.42
CA LYS A 118 6.52 10.30 11.55
C LYS A 118 7.97 10.72 11.27
N SER A 119 8.18 11.97 10.85
CA SER A 119 9.50 12.48 10.42
C SER A 119 10.46 12.73 11.59
N ASP A 120 9.97 12.83 12.82
CA ASP A 120 10.72 12.99 14.07
C ASP A 120 11.37 11.69 14.59
N GLN A 121 10.99 10.55 14.03
CA GLN A 121 11.55 9.25 14.41
C GLN A 121 12.85 8.92 13.66
N PRO A 122 13.64 7.95 14.14
CA PRO A 122 14.79 7.46 13.39
C PRO A 122 14.39 6.92 12.01
N PHE A 123 15.15 7.30 10.96
CA PHE A 123 14.90 6.87 9.58
C PHE A 123 14.76 5.34 9.46
N LEU A 124 13.77 4.92 8.68
CA LEU A 124 13.52 3.53 8.35
C LEU A 124 12.81 3.43 7.01
N MET A 125 13.40 2.65 6.10
CA MET A 125 12.85 2.36 4.78
C MET A 125 13.03 0.89 4.44
N PRO A 126 11.95 0.09 4.32
CA PRO A 126 12.02 -1.27 3.78
C PRO A 126 12.39 -1.25 2.29
N VAL A 127 13.28 -2.15 1.89
CA VAL A 127 13.71 -2.28 0.49
C VAL A 127 12.65 -3.06 -0.28
N GLU A 128 12.12 -2.46 -1.34
CA GLU A 128 11.13 -3.06 -2.24
C GLU A 128 11.76 -3.64 -3.50
N ASP A 129 12.73 -2.92 -4.07
CA ASP A 129 13.48 -3.38 -5.25
C ASP A 129 14.91 -2.82 -5.23
N VAL A 130 15.80 -3.49 -5.97
CA VAL A 130 17.21 -3.11 -6.08
C VAL A 130 17.67 -3.22 -7.52
N PHE A 131 18.27 -2.15 -8.03
CA PHE A 131 18.84 -2.13 -9.37
C PHE A 131 20.15 -1.34 -9.41
N THR A 132 20.87 -1.50 -10.48
CA THR A 132 22.16 -0.82 -10.69
C THR A 132 22.01 0.23 -11.80
N ILE A 133 22.49 1.42 -11.53
CA ILE A 133 22.67 2.46 -12.58
C ILE A 133 24.14 2.45 -12.99
N THR A 134 24.39 2.15 -14.27
CA THR A 134 25.74 2.13 -14.84
C THR A 134 26.47 3.44 -14.57
N GLY A 135 27.65 3.35 -13.95
CA GLY A 135 28.48 4.50 -13.60
C GLY A 135 28.02 5.30 -12.36
N ARG A 136 26.90 4.96 -11.76
CA ARG A 136 26.39 5.65 -10.55
C ARG A 136 26.41 4.77 -9.30
N GLY A 137 26.05 3.49 -9.41
CA GLY A 137 26.03 2.56 -8.30
C GLY A 137 24.72 1.83 -8.13
N THR A 138 24.51 1.27 -6.95
CA THR A 138 23.33 0.50 -6.58
C THR A 138 22.26 1.41 -6.00
N VAL A 139 21.03 1.25 -6.47
CA VAL A 139 19.85 1.98 -5.98
C VAL A 139 18.92 0.99 -5.29
N ALA A 140 18.56 1.29 -4.06
CA ALA A 140 17.47 0.61 -3.34
C ALA A 140 16.23 1.50 -3.39
N THR A 141 15.10 0.94 -3.79
CA THR A 141 13.81 1.64 -3.78
C THR A 141 12.95 1.18 -2.63
N GLY A 142 12.12 2.07 -2.14
CA GLY A 142 11.16 1.77 -1.09
C GLY A 142 10.44 3.02 -0.61
N ARG A 143 9.46 2.80 0.26
CA ARG A 143 8.78 3.89 0.95
C ARG A 143 9.44 4.16 2.30
N VAL A 144 9.75 5.41 2.57
CA VAL A 144 10.17 5.82 3.90
C VAL A 144 9.01 5.65 4.88
N GLU A 145 9.12 4.73 5.83
CA GLU A 145 8.05 4.49 6.83
C GLU A 145 8.08 5.53 7.95
N ARG A 146 9.28 5.97 8.33
CA ARG A 146 9.48 6.96 9.39
C ARG A 146 10.82 7.64 9.26
N GLY A 147 10.93 8.79 9.91
CA GLY A 147 12.15 9.59 9.93
C GLY A 147 12.40 10.34 8.64
N GLN A 148 13.60 10.86 8.55
CA GLN A 148 14.13 11.61 7.42
C GLN A 148 15.54 11.12 7.12
N ILE A 149 15.94 11.18 5.84
CA ILE A 149 17.29 10.89 5.36
C ILE A 149 17.75 12.00 4.43
N ASN A 150 19.00 12.45 4.58
CA ASN A 150 19.62 13.43 3.71
C ASN A 150 20.69 12.77 2.84
N VAL A 151 21.02 13.40 1.73
CA VAL A 151 22.18 13.03 0.93
C VAL A 151 23.46 13.19 1.78
N ASN A 152 24.39 12.27 1.62
CA ASN A 152 25.64 12.11 2.39
C ASN A 152 25.48 11.59 3.83
N GLU A 153 24.28 11.24 4.26
CA GLU A 153 24.09 10.54 5.54
C GLU A 153 24.44 9.04 5.44
N GLU A 154 24.83 8.47 6.58
CA GLU A 154 25.10 7.04 6.74
C GLU A 154 23.80 6.33 7.13
N VAL A 155 23.52 5.22 6.46
CA VAL A 155 22.44 4.28 6.79
C VAL A 155 23.01 2.89 7.02
N GLU A 156 22.29 2.06 7.73
CA GLU A 156 22.60 0.69 8.01
C GLU A 156 21.65 -0.23 7.26
N ILE A 157 22.18 -1.20 6.51
CA ILE A 157 21.42 -2.28 5.88
C ILE A 157 21.23 -3.37 6.93
N VAL A 158 19.98 -3.68 7.28
CA VAL A 158 19.64 -4.60 8.36
C VAL A 158 18.67 -5.68 7.85
N GLY A 159 18.85 -6.91 8.34
CA GLY A 159 17.96 -8.04 8.04
C GLY A 159 18.54 -8.98 6.96
N MET A 160 18.00 -10.20 6.90
CA MET A 160 18.39 -11.33 6.04
C MET A 160 19.80 -11.87 6.28
N THR A 161 20.69 -11.12 6.88
CA THR A 161 22.05 -11.50 7.25
C THR A 161 22.28 -11.25 8.74
N GLU A 162 23.24 -11.99 9.34
CA GLU A 162 23.59 -11.80 10.75
C GLU A 162 24.32 -10.48 10.99
N GLU A 163 25.09 -10.01 10.00
CA GLU A 163 25.85 -8.78 10.08
C GLU A 163 25.15 -7.64 9.35
N SER A 164 24.99 -6.53 10.03
CA SER A 164 24.52 -5.28 9.41
C SER A 164 25.69 -4.54 8.76
N ARG A 165 25.41 -3.78 7.70
CA ARG A 165 26.42 -3.02 6.97
C ARG A 165 26.06 -1.54 6.90
N LYS A 166 27.00 -0.68 7.24
CA LYS A 166 26.88 0.76 7.11
C LYS A 166 27.30 1.22 5.72
N VAL A 167 26.51 2.10 5.14
CA VAL A 167 26.70 2.62 3.78
C VAL A 167 26.29 4.08 3.71
N VAL A 168 26.84 4.82 2.76
CA VAL A 168 26.54 6.25 2.60
C VAL A 168 25.56 6.45 1.46
N VAL A 169 24.51 7.25 1.70
CA VAL A 169 23.56 7.70 0.69
C VAL A 169 24.22 8.79 -0.16
N THR A 170 24.33 8.56 -1.46
CA THR A 170 24.96 9.52 -2.38
C THR A 170 23.97 10.26 -3.27
N GLY A 171 22.71 9.87 -3.24
CA GLY A 171 21.64 10.56 -3.95
C GLY A 171 20.28 10.00 -3.58
N LEU A 172 19.27 10.85 -3.74
CA LEU A 172 17.87 10.54 -3.53
C LEU A 172 17.09 10.98 -4.76
N GLU A 173 16.18 10.15 -5.24
CA GLU A 173 15.38 10.44 -6.42
C GLU A 173 13.93 9.99 -6.22
N MET A 174 12.97 10.84 -6.59
CA MET A 174 11.55 10.53 -6.60
C MET A 174 10.92 11.08 -7.89
N PHE A 175 10.22 10.24 -8.65
CA PHE A 175 9.59 10.61 -9.93
C PHE A 175 10.53 11.37 -10.89
N ARG A 176 11.79 10.92 -11.03
CA ARG A 176 12.85 11.54 -11.84
C ARG A 176 13.31 12.92 -11.35
N LYS A 177 12.96 13.29 -10.13
CA LYS A 177 13.46 14.52 -9.48
C LYS A 177 14.50 14.14 -8.44
N ILE A 178 15.63 14.82 -8.48
CA ILE A 178 16.68 14.70 -7.48
C ILE A 178 16.22 15.46 -6.22
N LEU A 179 16.38 14.84 -5.06
CA LEU A 179 16.00 15.38 -3.77
C LEU A 179 17.25 15.58 -2.91
N ASP A 180 17.22 16.61 -2.07
CA ASP A 180 18.24 16.82 -1.02
C ASP A 180 17.99 15.93 0.20
N PHE A 181 16.72 15.67 0.49
CA PHE A 181 16.26 14.79 1.57
C PHE A 181 14.98 14.05 1.17
N ALA A 182 14.70 12.96 1.90
CA ALA A 182 13.43 12.24 1.83
C ALA A 182 12.90 11.98 3.24
N GLU A 183 11.59 12.00 3.41
CA GLU A 183 10.94 11.86 4.71
C GLU A 183 9.82 10.82 4.71
N ALA A 184 9.31 10.51 5.90
CA ALA A 184 8.22 9.58 6.10
C ALA A 184 7.05 9.80 5.12
N GLY A 185 6.66 8.77 4.39
CA GLY A 185 5.63 8.79 3.35
C GLY A 185 6.16 8.88 1.92
N ASP A 186 7.40 9.29 1.72
CA ASP A 186 7.98 9.42 0.38
C ASP A 186 8.38 8.05 -0.19
N ASN A 187 8.10 7.85 -1.48
CA ASN A 187 8.57 6.69 -2.26
C ASN A 187 9.81 7.10 -3.03
N VAL A 188 10.96 6.57 -2.65
CA VAL A 188 12.26 7.07 -3.15
C VAL A 188 13.18 5.96 -3.63
N GLY A 189 14.03 6.32 -4.58
CA GLY A 189 15.25 5.58 -4.91
C GLY A 189 16.43 6.16 -4.15
N VAL A 190 17.09 5.34 -3.36
CA VAL A 190 18.25 5.70 -2.55
C VAL A 190 19.50 5.15 -3.20
N LEU A 191 20.38 6.03 -3.69
CA LEU A 191 21.66 5.66 -4.28
C LEU A 191 22.69 5.43 -3.18
N LEU A 192 23.24 4.22 -3.14
CA LEU A 192 24.16 3.75 -2.10
C LEU A 192 25.58 3.63 -2.62
N ARG A 193 26.55 4.13 -1.86
CA ARG A 193 27.98 4.04 -2.20
C ARG A 193 28.56 2.74 -1.68
N GLY A 194 29.36 2.05 -2.53
CA GLY A 194 30.17 0.92 -2.11
C GLY A 194 29.38 -0.36 -1.83
N VAL A 195 28.15 -0.46 -2.35
CA VAL A 195 27.30 -1.64 -2.28
C VAL A 195 27.06 -2.18 -3.68
N GLN A 196 27.28 -3.49 -3.86
CA GLN A 196 26.89 -4.18 -5.07
C GLN A 196 25.43 -4.64 -4.98
N ARG A 197 24.77 -4.82 -6.14
CA ARG A 197 23.38 -5.28 -6.19
C ARG A 197 23.16 -6.61 -5.46
N THR A 198 24.17 -7.47 -5.44
CA THR A 198 24.16 -8.79 -4.78
C THR A 198 24.31 -8.72 -3.24
N GLU A 199 24.63 -7.56 -2.71
CA GLU A 199 24.85 -7.34 -1.26
C GLU A 199 23.64 -6.67 -0.57
N ILE A 200 22.61 -6.36 -1.33
CA ILE A 200 21.34 -5.81 -0.82
C ILE A 200 20.19 -6.44 -1.59
N GLU A 201 19.15 -6.80 -0.88
CA GLU A 201 17.99 -7.48 -1.46
C GLU A 201 16.68 -6.98 -0.89
N ARG A 202 15.61 -7.28 -1.60
CA ARG A 202 14.24 -7.01 -1.15
C ARG A 202 13.98 -7.69 0.19
N GLY A 203 13.31 -6.98 1.10
CA GLY A 203 13.02 -7.45 2.46
C GLY A 203 14.00 -6.96 3.52
N GLN A 204 15.19 -6.53 3.12
CA GLN A 204 16.09 -5.79 4.01
C GLN A 204 15.58 -4.39 4.29
N ILE A 205 16.14 -3.74 5.28
CA ILE A 205 15.73 -2.41 5.74
C ILE A 205 16.93 -1.48 5.71
N LEU A 206 16.77 -0.30 5.13
CA LEU A 206 17.68 0.81 5.36
C LEU A 206 17.21 1.57 6.59
N ALA A 207 18.08 1.72 7.58
CA ALA A 207 17.74 2.38 8.84
C ALA A 207 18.86 3.32 9.31
N LYS A 208 18.50 4.23 10.21
CA LYS A 208 19.51 5.00 10.93
C LYS A 208 20.41 4.03 11.71
N PRO A 209 21.76 4.15 11.63
CA PRO A 209 22.67 3.21 12.27
C PRO A 209 22.35 2.98 13.76
N GLY A 210 22.25 1.71 14.15
CA GLY A 210 21.97 1.29 15.52
C GLY A 210 20.54 1.51 16.01
N SER A 211 19.61 1.97 15.16
CA SER A 211 18.23 2.27 15.56
C SER A 211 17.31 1.06 15.63
N ILE A 212 17.66 -0.03 14.95
CA ILE A 212 16.90 -1.29 14.93
C ILE A 212 17.85 -2.49 14.99
N LYS A 213 17.30 -3.62 15.42
CA LYS A 213 17.98 -4.93 15.39
C LYS A 213 17.05 -5.99 14.82
N PRO A 214 17.55 -6.95 14.02
CA PRO A 214 16.74 -8.07 13.55
C PRO A 214 16.44 -9.02 14.73
N HIS A 215 15.29 -9.68 14.65
CA HIS A 215 14.85 -10.69 15.62
C HIS A 215 14.59 -12.01 14.92
N THR A 216 15.16 -13.09 15.42
CA THR A 216 14.98 -14.45 14.89
C THR A 216 13.81 -15.19 15.55
N LYS A 217 13.39 -14.73 16.73
CA LYS A 217 12.27 -15.33 17.48
C LYS A 217 11.25 -14.26 17.86
N PHE A 218 9.99 -14.53 17.59
CA PHE A 218 8.89 -13.64 17.95
C PHE A 218 7.65 -14.43 18.38
N ARG A 219 6.73 -13.76 19.03
CA ARG A 219 5.37 -14.25 19.28
C ARG A 219 4.39 -13.37 18.54
N GLY A 220 3.44 -13.99 17.85
CA GLY A 220 2.38 -13.29 17.14
C GLY A 220 1.01 -13.79 17.57
N GLN A 221 0.05 -12.90 17.65
CA GLN A 221 -1.36 -13.26 17.70
C GLN A 221 -1.85 -13.41 16.27
N VAL A 222 -2.46 -14.56 15.97
CA VAL A 222 -2.91 -14.90 14.62
C VAL A 222 -4.43 -14.88 14.59
N TYR A 223 -5.02 -14.15 13.67
CA TYR A 223 -6.42 -14.25 13.32
C TYR A 223 -6.55 -15.20 12.13
N ILE A 224 -7.36 -16.23 12.28
CA ILE A 224 -7.58 -17.23 11.23
C ILE A 224 -8.98 -17.00 10.67
N LEU A 225 -9.03 -16.73 9.35
CA LEU A 225 -10.28 -16.57 8.64
C LEU A 225 -11.16 -17.80 8.77
N THR A 226 -12.42 -17.59 9.11
CA THR A 226 -13.45 -18.65 9.11
C THR A 226 -13.78 -19.09 7.69
N LYS A 227 -14.47 -20.22 7.55
CA LYS A 227 -14.94 -20.71 6.25
C LYS A 227 -15.86 -19.70 5.56
N GLU A 228 -16.68 -19.00 6.31
CA GLU A 228 -17.64 -18.00 5.83
C GLU A 228 -16.94 -16.74 5.32
N GLU A 229 -15.79 -16.41 5.89
CA GLU A 229 -14.90 -15.33 5.46
C GLU A 229 -14.00 -15.71 4.26
N GLY A 230 -14.19 -16.86 3.64
CA GLY A 230 -13.34 -17.36 2.56
C GLY A 230 -12.08 -18.07 3.05
N GLY A 231 -11.99 -18.35 4.33
CA GLY A 231 -10.85 -19.00 4.95
C GLY A 231 -10.72 -20.49 4.66
N ARG A 232 -9.72 -21.07 5.25
CA ARG A 232 -9.34 -22.46 5.06
C ARG A 232 -10.40 -23.43 5.63
N HIS A 233 -10.68 -24.51 4.89
CA HIS A 233 -11.65 -25.55 5.31
C HIS A 233 -11.02 -26.73 6.05
N THR A 234 -9.68 -26.86 5.98
CA THR A 234 -8.96 -27.97 6.61
C THR A 234 -8.19 -27.47 7.83
N PRO A 235 -8.23 -28.22 8.95
CA PRO A 235 -7.41 -27.88 10.09
C PRO A 235 -5.92 -27.94 9.74
N PHE A 236 -5.11 -27.20 10.48
CA PHE A 236 -3.67 -27.34 10.46
C PHE A 236 -3.15 -27.80 11.81
N PHE A 237 -2.04 -28.50 11.79
CA PHE A 237 -1.46 -29.16 12.95
C PHE A 237 -0.15 -28.49 13.34
N ASN A 238 0.41 -28.91 14.45
CA ASN A 238 1.75 -28.50 14.86
C ASN A 238 2.76 -28.74 13.72
N ASN A 239 3.70 -27.83 13.55
CA ASN A 239 4.67 -27.80 12.47
C ASN A 239 4.07 -27.46 11.07
N TYR A 240 2.88 -26.86 11.04
CA TYR A 240 2.39 -26.28 9.79
C TYR A 240 3.30 -25.12 9.37
N ARG A 241 3.70 -25.11 8.12
CA ARG A 241 4.60 -24.10 7.51
C ARG A 241 3.82 -23.23 6.55
N PRO A 242 3.23 -22.13 7.02
CA PRO A 242 2.58 -21.17 6.14
C PRO A 242 3.61 -20.25 5.48
N GLN A 243 3.21 -19.65 4.37
CA GLN A 243 3.93 -18.52 3.81
C GLN A 243 3.58 -17.26 4.60
N PHE A 244 4.59 -16.57 5.12
CA PHE A 244 4.44 -15.30 5.81
C PHE A 244 4.85 -14.14 4.91
N TYR A 245 4.15 -13.03 5.05
CA TYR A 245 4.50 -11.77 4.39
C TYR A 245 4.92 -10.75 5.45
N PHE A 246 6.21 -10.41 5.47
CA PHE A 246 6.75 -9.40 6.34
C PHE A 246 7.15 -8.18 5.51
N ARG A 247 6.39 -7.07 5.65
CA ARG A 247 6.63 -5.82 4.91
C ARG A 247 6.72 -6.08 3.39
N THR A 248 7.92 -6.07 2.83
CA THR A 248 8.16 -6.13 1.39
C THR A 248 8.53 -7.52 0.89
N THR A 249 8.73 -8.50 1.77
CA THR A 249 9.14 -9.85 1.40
C THR A 249 8.21 -10.93 1.93
N ASP A 250 8.22 -12.06 1.28
CA ASP A 250 7.57 -13.30 1.71
C ASP A 250 8.64 -14.30 2.17
N VAL A 251 8.33 -15.01 3.23
CA VAL A 251 9.17 -16.07 3.78
C VAL A 251 8.34 -17.31 4.04
N THR A 252 8.92 -18.47 3.70
CA THR A 252 8.37 -19.79 4.00
C THR A 252 9.39 -20.50 4.86
N ASP A 253 9.01 -20.92 6.05
CA ASP A 253 9.88 -21.69 6.96
C ASP A 253 9.51 -23.18 6.95
#